data_ee7c70da74eac3a586be4022c65dd170
#
_entry.id   ee7c70da74eac3a586be4022c65dd170
#
_cell.length_a   1.000
_cell.length_b   1.000
_cell.length_c   1.000
_cell.angle_alpha   90.00
_cell.angle_beta   90.00
_cell.angle_gamma   90.00
#
_symmetry.space_group_name_H-M   'P 1'
#
loop_
_entity.id
_entity.type
_entity.pdbx_description
1 polymer ?
#
loop_
_entity_poly.entity_id
_entity_poly.type
_entity_poly.pdbx_seq_one_letter_code
_entity_poly.pdbx_strand_id
1 'polypeptide(L)'
;HDLESSGDPSLIQIADGLADLHYVGYCGTAAACGIDMEPVFAEVHRSNMSKMWTAEDLKQQKALYPTGVVENYGGGLYRILVQGKVIKSPSYSPAKIADLIEAQKFGR
;
A
#
# COMPACT_ATOMS: atom_id res chain seq x y z
N HIS A 1 -20.33 -5.89 3.88
CA HIS A 1 -20.83 -5.11 5.01
C HIS A 1 -21.26 -3.72 4.58
N ASP A 2 -22.47 -3.36 4.89
CA ASP A 2 -23.05 -2.08 4.51
C ASP A 2 -22.95 -1.10 5.69
N LEU A 3 -22.04 -0.14 5.59
CA LEU A 3 -21.78 0.82 6.65
C LEU A 3 -22.96 1.77 6.87
N GLU A 4 -23.66 2.13 5.78
CA GLU A 4 -24.82 3.01 5.89
C GLU A 4 -25.98 2.31 6.58
N SER A 5 -26.22 1.02 6.26
CA SER A 5 -27.23 0.21 6.95
C SER A 5 -26.90 0.00 8.40
N SER A 6 -25.61 -0.08 8.77
CA SER A 6 -25.21 -0.22 10.16
C SER A 6 -25.46 1.04 10.98
N GLY A 7 -25.61 2.18 10.30
CA GLY A 7 -25.87 3.45 10.95
C GLY A 7 -24.70 4.01 11.75
N ASP A 8 -23.47 3.60 11.46
CA ASP A 8 -22.29 4.11 12.14
C ASP A 8 -21.81 5.42 11.50
N PRO A 9 -22.14 6.60 12.11
CA PRO A 9 -21.74 7.88 11.50
C PRO A 9 -20.23 8.10 11.46
N SER A 10 -19.47 7.50 12.39
CA SER A 10 -18.01 7.63 12.38
C SER A 10 -17.40 6.96 11.18
N LEU A 11 -17.84 5.75 10.86
CA LEU A 11 -17.33 5.04 9.68
C LEU A 11 -17.76 5.72 8.38
N ILE A 12 -18.98 6.28 8.35
CA ILE A 12 -19.47 7.01 7.20
C ILE A 12 -18.61 8.26 6.97
N GLN A 13 -18.29 9.01 8.02
CA GLN A 13 -17.44 10.19 7.92
C GLN A 13 -16.02 9.85 7.46
N ILE A 14 -15.46 8.76 7.96
CA ILE A 14 -14.13 8.31 7.54
C ILE A 14 -14.14 7.95 6.05
N ALA A 15 -15.13 7.21 5.60
CA ALA A 15 -15.25 6.82 4.19
C ALA A 15 -15.41 8.03 3.29
N ASP A 16 -16.22 8.99 3.70
CA ASP A 16 -16.45 10.24 2.97
C ASP A 16 -15.16 11.05 2.85
N GLY A 17 -14.41 11.18 3.96
CA GLY A 17 -13.12 11.87 3.95
C GLY A 17 -12.10 11.20 3.06
N LEU A 18 -12.03 9.87 3.07
CA LEU A 18 -11.14 9.13 2.19
C LEU A 18 -11.51 9.31 0.72
N ALA A 19 -12.81 9.32 0.41
CA ALA A 19 -13.28 9.57 -0.94
C ALA A 19 -12.90 10.97 -1.42
N ASP A 20 -13.03 11.97 -0.55
CA ASP A 20 -12.63 13.35 -0.87
C ASP A 20 -11.14 13.45 -1.15
N LEU A 21 -10.30 12.79 -0.34
CA LEU A 21 -8.85 12.76 -0.57
C LEU A 21 -8.52 12.11 -1.91
N HIS A 22 -9.21 11.04 -2.23
CA HIS A 22 -9.03 10.35 -3.51
C HIS A 22 -9.40 11.28 -4.67
N TYR A 23 -10.52 11.96 -4.56
CA TYR A 23 -11.00 12.88 -5.59
C TYR A 23 -10.01 14.02 -5.82
N VAL A 24 -9.58 14.70 -4.75
CA VAL A 24 -8.65 15.84 -4.86
C VAL A 24 -7.29 15.38 -5.36
N GLY A 25 -6.76 14.27 -4.80
CA GLY A 25 -5.45 13.78 -5.17
C GLY A 25 -5.40 13.25 -6.59
N TYR A 26 -6.35 12.41 -6.95
CA TYR A 26 -6.36 11.77 -8.27
C TYR A 26 -6.88 12.70 -9.35
N CYS A 27 -8.09 13.22 -9.17
CA CYS A 27 -8.78 13.95 -10.24
C CYS A 27 -8.34 15.40 -10.36
N GLY A 28 -7.91 16.01 -9.24
CA GLY A 28 -7.49 17.41 -9.21
C GLY A 28 -5.99 17.57 -9.44
N THR A 29 -5.20 17.15 -8.46
CA THR A 29 -3.76 17.43 -8.47
C THR A 29 -3.02 16.68 -9.60
N ALA A 30 -3.29 15.39 -9.76
CA ALA A 30 -2.63 14.61 -10.81
C ALA A 30 -2.97 15.12 -12.20
N ALA A 31 -4.24 15.44 -12.43
CA ALA A 31 -4.68 15.99 -13.71
C ALA A 31 -4.02 17.33 -14.00
N ALA A 32 -3.92 18.20 -12.99
CA ALA A 32 -3.26 19.50 -13.13
C ALA A 32 -1.78 19.38 -13.47
N CYS A 33 -1.11 18.35 -12.95
CA CYS A 33 0.30 18.08 -13.24
C CYS A 33 0.52 17.27 -14.51
N GLY A 34 -0.55 16.76 -15.13
CA GLY A 34 -0.46 15.93 -16.31
C GLY A 34 0.07 14.53 -16.04
N ILE A 35 -0.10 14.03 -14.81
CA ILE A 35 0.38 12.71 -14.42
C ILE A 35 -0.75 11.68 -14.57
N ASP A 36 -0.47 10.57 -15.25
CA ASP A 36 -1.36 9.41 -15.23
C ASP A 36 -1.03 8.60 -13.98
N MET A 37 -1.96 8.60 -13.03
CA MET A 37 -1.74 7.97 -11.72
C MET A 37 -1.93 6.45 -11.72
N GLU A 38 -2.57 5.86 -12.72
CA GLU A 38 -2.78 4.40 -12.72
C GLU A 38 -1.49 3.61 -12.61
N PRO A 39 -0.49 3.83 -13.50
CA PRO A 39 0.77 3.09 -13.36
C PRO A 39 1.54 3.47 -12.08
N VAL A 40 1.42 4.71 -11.62
CA VAL A 40 2.06 5.14 -10.37
C VAL A 40 1.45 4.40 -9.19
N PHE A 41 0.13 4.35 -9.11
CA PHE A 41 -0.57 3.63 -8.05
C PHE A 41 -0.21 2.14 -8.08
N ALA A 42 -0.20 1.54 -9.26
CA ALA A 42 0.16 0.13 -9.42
C ALA A 42 1.56 -0.15 -8.90
N GLU A 43 2.51 0.73 -9.19
CA GLU A 43 3.89 0.57 -8.74
C GLU A 43 4.02 0.73 -7.22
N VAL A 44 3.33 1.71 -6.63
CA VAL A 44 3.31 1.88 -5.17
C VAL A 44 2.69 0.65 -4.51
N HIS A 45 1.59 0.15 -5.08
CA HIS A 45 0.94 -1.06 -4.57
C HIS A 45 1.86 -2.26 -4.66
N ARG A 46 2.54 -2.45 -5.80
CA ARG A 46 3.52 -3.51 -5.97
C ARG A 46 4.61 -3.42 -4.90
N SER A 47 5.16 -2.22 -4.69
CA SER A 47 6.18 -2.00 -3.67
C SER A 47 5.66 -2.34 -2.27
N ASN A 48 4.45 -1.88 -1.94
CA ASN A 48 3.85 -2.17 -0.65
C ASN A 48 3.62 -3.66 -0.43
N MET A 49 3.17 -4.36 -1.47
CA MET A 49 2.98 -5.81 -1.38
C MET A 49 4.31 -6.56 -1.25
N SER A 50 5.40 -6.02 -1.76
CA SER A 50 6.72 -6.64 -1.62
C SER A 50 7.24 -6.59 -0.19
N LYS A 51 6.63 -5.81 0.70
CA LYS A 51 6.94 -5.81 2.13
C LYS A 51 6.41 -7.05 2.84
N MET A 52 5.46 -7.77 2.23
CA MET A 52 4.83 -8.94 2.84
C MET A 52 5.78 -10.12 2.83
N TRP A 53 5.66 -10.96 3.85
CA TRP A 53 6.50 -12.14 4.04
C TRP A 53 5.76 -13.36 3.54
N THR A 54 6.48 -14.27 2.88
CA THR A 54 5.96 -15.60 2.56
C THR A 54 6.25 -16.53 3.74
N ALA A 55 5.62 -17.71 3.74
CA ALA A 55 5.92 -18.72 4.75
C ALA A 55 7.40 -19.12 4.72
N GLU A 56 7.99 -19.16 3.53
CA GLU A 56 9.40 -19.47 3.35
C GLU A 56 10.28 -18.36 3.96
N ASP A 57 9.95 -17.09 3.73
CA ASP A 57 10.67 -15.96 4.32
C ASP A 57 10.65 -16.04 5.85
N LEU A 58 9.50 -16.37 6.42
CA LEU A 58 9.36 -16.50 7.88
C LEU A 58 10.27 -17.60 8.42
N LYS A 59 10.31 -18.73 7.73
CA LYS A 59 11.15 -19.84 8.11
C LYS A 59 12.62 -19.45 8.17
N GLN A 60 13.06 -18.69 7.18
CA GLN A 60 14.47 -18.38 7.02
C GLN A 60 14.94 -17.23 7.92
N GLN A 61 14.11 -16.22 8.13
CA GLN A 61 14.58 -14.97 8.71
C GLN A 61 13.77 -14.45 9.90
N LYS A 62 12.71 -15.13 10.32
CA LYS A 62 11.89 -14.69 11.45
C LYS A 62 12.72 -14.55 12.74
N ALA A 63 13.74 -15.38 12.91
CA ALA A 63 14.59 -15.36 14.10
C ALA A 63 15.35 -14.05 14.29
N LEU A 64 15.52 -13.26 13.23
CA LEU A 64 16.14 -11.93 13.31
C LEU A 64 15.26 -10.92 14.05
N TYR A 65 13.98 -11.22 14.20
CA TYR A 65 13.01 -10.34 14.84
C TYR A 65 12.26 -11.07 15.97
N PRO A 66 12.97 -11.38 17.07
CA PRO A 66 12.37 -12.22 18.13
C PRO A 66 11.18 -11.59 18.82
N THR A 67 11.06 -10.25 18.81
CA THR A 67 9.92 -9.54 19.38
C THR A 67 8.85 -9.23 18.34
N GLY A 68 9.03 -9.69 17.10
CA GLY A 68 8.09 -9.42 16.03
C GLY A 68 6.78 -10.17 16.18
N VAL A 69 5.67 -9.47 15.95
CA VAL A 69 4.34 -10.06 15.91
C VAL A 69 4.01 -10.39 14.47
N VAL A 70 3.73 -11.67 14.20
CA VAL A 70 3.38 -12.13 12.85
C VAL A 70 1.88 -12.06 12.68
N GLU A 71 1.43 -11.35 11.65
CA GLU A 71 0.02 -11.27 11.29
C GLU A 71 -0.20 -11.95 9.94
N ASN A 72 -1.28 -12.74 9.85
CA ASN A 72 -1.66 -13.36 8.59
C ASN A 72 -2.42 -12.34 7.75
N TYR A 73 -1.83 -11.95 6.62
CA TYR A 73 -2.46 -11.00 5.71
C TYR A 73 -3.50 -11.68 4.80
N GLY A 74 -3.34 -12.98 4.56
CA GLY A 74 -4.17 -13.75 3.63
C GLY A 74 -3.41 -14.10 2.35
N GLY A 75 -3.91 -15.09 1.63
CA GLY A 75 -3.31 -15.50 0.35
C GLY A 75 -1.87 -16.01 0.46
N GLY A 76 -1.51 -16.56 1.60
CA GLY A 76 -0.15 -17.05 1.82
C GLY A 76 0.85 -15.97 2.17
N LEU A 77 0.37 -14.76 2.48
CA LEU A 77 1.21 -13.62 2.83
C LEU A 77 1.07 -13.27 4.31
N TYR A 78 2.16 -12.81 4.88
CA TYR A 78 2.25 -12.43 6.29
C TYR A 78 2.96 -11.10 6.42
N ARG A 79 2.75 -10.41 7.53
CA ARG A 79 3.55 -9.25 7.86
C ARG A 79 4.07 -9.36 9.28
N ILE A 80 5.23 -8.78 9.52
CA ILE A 80 5.86 -8.75 10.84
C ILE A 80 5.81 -7.33 11.35
N LEU A 81 5.35 -7.17 12.59
CA LEU A 81 5.30 -5.88 13.26
C LEU A 81 6.23 -5.90 14.46
N VAL A 82 7.08 -4.88 14.57
CA VAL A 82 7.92 -4.66 15.74
C VAL A 82 7.55 -3.29 16.30
N GLN A 83 7.00 -3.27 17.50
CA GLN A 83 6.51 -2.04 18.13
C GLN A 83 5.58 -1.23 17.23
N GLY A 84 4.67 -1.95 16.56
CA GLY A 84 3.70 -1.33 15.65
C GLY A 84 4.24 -0.94 14.28
N LYS A 85 5.51 -1.15 14.03
CA LYS A 85 6.12 -0.81 12.74
C LYS A 85 6.24 -2.05 11.86
N VAL A 86 5.81 -1.93 10.61
CA VAL A 86 5.92 -3.01 9.63
C VAL A 86 7.38 -3.22 9.23
N ILE A 87 7.85 -4.47 9.34
CA ILE A 87 9.19 -4.86 8.93
C ILE A 87 9.13 -5.38 7.51
N LYS A 88 9.94 -4.81 6.64
CA LYS A 88 9.99 -5.19 5.23
C LYS A 88 10.54 -6.60 5.06
N SER A 89 9.94 -7.36 4.14
CA SER A 89 10.41 -8.71 3.84
C SER A 89 11.77 -8.69 3.15
N PRO A 90 12.47 -9.84 3.08
CA PRO A 90 13.73 -9.93 2.32
C PRO A 90 13.59 -9.57 0.84
N SER A 91 12.38 -9.71 0.30
CA SER A 91 12.09 -9.45 -1.12
C SER A 91 11.60 -8.03 -1.37
N TYR A 92 11.67 -7.15 -0.37
CA TYR A 92 11.19 -5.78 -0.53
C TYR A 92 11.87 -5.08 -1.70
N SER A 93 11.04 -4.42 -2.52
CA SER A 93 11.50 -3.65 -3.67
C SER A 93 10.84 -2.28 -3.63
N PRO A 94 11.63 -1.20 -3.49
CA PRO A 94 11.07 0.16 -3.42
C PRO A 94 10.35 0.54 -4.71
N ALA A 95 9.39 1.46 -4.59
CA ALA A 95 8.66 1.96 -5.75
C ALA A 95 9.58 2.81 -6.63
N LYS A 96 9.57 2.52 -7.94
CA LYS A 96 10.41 3.21 -8.95
C LYS A 96 9.57 4.24 -9.68
N ILE A 97 9.19 5.30 -8.97
CA ILE A 97 8.27 6.31 -9.50
C ILE A 97 8.95 7.22 -10.51
N ALA A 98 10.23 7.56 -10.29
CA ALA A 98 10.96 8.45 -11.18
C ALA A 98 10.96 7.94 -12.62
N ASP A 99 11.18 6.64 -12.80
CA ASP A 99 11.20 6.03 -14.14
C ASP A 99 9.84 6.13 -14.82
N LEU A 100 8.75 5.98 -14.06
CA LEU A 100 7.39 6.09 -14.59
C LEU A 100 7.09 7.53 -15.04
N ILE A 101 7.50 8.51 -14.27
CA ILE A 101 7.28 9.92 -14.61
C ILE A 101 8.08 10.28 -15.86
N GLU A 102 9.33 9.84 -15.95
CA GLU A 102 10.14 10.08 -17.16
C GLU A 102 9.52 9.43 -18.39
N ALA A 103 9.03 8.19 -18.26
CA ALA A 103 8.36 7.50 -19.35
C ALA A 103 7.12 8.27 -19.83
N GLN A 104 6.36 8.85 -18.91
CA GLN A 104 5.18 9.65 -19.27
C GLN A 104 5.57 10.93 -20.00
N LYS A 105 6.67 11.56 -19.62
CA LYS A 105 7.16 12.77 -20.26
C LYS A 105 7.57 12.53 -21.70
N PHE A 106 8.32 11.46 -21.94
CA PHE A 106 8.87 11.17 -23.27
C PHE A 106 7.95 10.32 -24.14
N GLY A 107 6.93 9.71 -23.56
CA GLY A 107 5.96 8.91 -24.27
C GLY A 107 4.78 9.68 -24.85
N ARG A 108 4.79 10.99 -24.72
CA ARG A 108 3.71 11.86 -25.22
C ARG A 108 3.98 12.37 -26.63
#